data_5e1de63492a8d6ea14f99367cc76cb1e
#
_entry.id   5e1de63492a8d6ea14f99367cc76cb1e
#
_cell.length_a   1.000
_cell.length_b   1.000
_cell.length_c   1.000
_cell.angle_alpha   90.00
_cell.angle_beta   90.00
_cell.angle_gamma   90.00
#
_symmetry.space_group_name_H-M   'P 1'
#
loop_
_entity.id
_entity.type
_entity.pdbx_description
1 polymer ?
#
loop_
_entity_poly.entity_id
_entity_poly.type
_entity_poly.pdbx_seq_one_letter_code
_entity_poly.pdbx_strand_id
1 'polypeptide(L)' 'MEARVELLLDALDAAEKVEDLNLLTLGTHPLKGNRKGEWGMTVTKNWRITFRFEAGDADKVNLEDYH' A
#
# COMPACT_ATOMS: atom_id res chain seq x y z
N MET A 1 -15.55 -2.29 3.04
CA MET A 1 -14.21 -2.44 2.47
C MET A 1 -13.95 -1.50 1.29
N GLU A 2 -14.91 -1.27 0.45
CA GLU A 2 -14.74 -0.41 -0.73
C GLU A 2 -14.32 1.02 -0.39
N ALA A 3 -14.96 1.64 0.59
CA ALA A 3 -14.62 3.02 0.96
C ALA A 3 -13.18 3.13 1.46
N ARG A 4 -12.71 2.12 2.19
CA ARG A 4 -11.34 2.11 2.67
C ARG A 4 -10.35 1.89 1.53
N VAL A 5 -10.68 1.00 0.59
CA VAL A 5 -9.84 0.77 -0.59
C VAL A 5 -9.71 2.07 -1.39
N GLU A 6 -10.80 2.77 -1.63
CA GLU A 6 -10.77 4.04 -2.34
C GLU A 6 -9.90 5.07 -1.63
N LEU A 7 -10.04 5.16 -0.31
CA LEU A 7 -9.23 6.08 0.50
C LEU A 7 -7.73 5.76 0.35
N LEU A 8 -7.38 4.49 0.42
CA LEU A 8 -5.98 4.07 0.32
C LEU A 8 -5.42 4.30 -1.09
N LEU A 9 -6.23 4.04 -2.11
CA LEU A 9 -5.81 4.29 -3.50
C LEU A 9 -5.62 5.78 -3.76
N ASP A 10 -6.50 6.63 -3.21
CA ASP A 10 -6.36 8.07 -3.34
C ASP A 10 -5.09 8.56 -2.65
N ALA A 11 -4.80 8.03 -1.46
CA ALA A 11 -3.58 8.37 -0.73
C ALA A 11 -2.33 7.96 -1.52
N LEU A 12 -2.38 6.78 -2.13
CA LEU A 12 -1.28 6.25 -2.92
C LEU A 12 -1.02 7.12 -4.15
N ASP A 13 -2.08 7.56 -4.80
CA ASP A 13 -2.00 8.41 -5.98
C ASP A 13 -1.39 9.77 -5.64
N ALA A 14 -1.69 10.29 -4.45
CA ALA A 14 -1.21 11.61 -4.01
C ALA A 14 0.19 11.57 -3.42
N ALA A 15 0.70 10.41 -3.02
CA ALA A 15 1.98 10.30 -2.34
C ALA A 15 3.14 10.53 -3.31
N GLU A 16 4.11 11.32 -2.89
CA GLU A 16 5.34 11.53 -3.65
C GLU A 16 6.44 10.55 -3.23
N LYS A 17 6.32 10.01 -2.02
CA LYS A 17 7.25 9.03 -1.48
C LYS A 17 6.50 8.16 -0.49
N VAL A 18 7.05 6.97 -0.20
CA VAL A 18 6.38 6.00 0.66
C VAL A 18 6.17 6.51 2.08
N GLU A 19 7.05 7.38 2.56
CA GLU A 19 6.93 7.97 3.89
C GLU A 19 5.66 8.81 4.05
N ASP A 20 5.15 9.38 2.96
CA ASP A 20 3.90 10.15 3.00
C ASP A 20 2.73 9.27 3.44
N LEU A 21 2.77 7.99 3.08
CA LEU A 21 1.74 7.05 3.48
C LEU A 21 1.79 6.75 4.96
N ASN A 22 3.00 6.67 5.53
CA ASN A 22 3.18 6.46 6.97
C ASN A 22 2.66 7.64 7.78
N LEU A 23 2.84 8.85 7.28
CA LEU A 23 2.35 10.05 7.96
C LEU A 23 0.83 10.05 8.09
N LEU A 24 0.15 9.36 7.20
CA LEU A 24 -1.30 9.24 7.24
C LEU A 24 -1.77 8.03 8.06
N THR A 25 -0.84 7.36 8.73
CA THR A 25 -1.11 6.20 9.59
C THR A 25 -1.90 5.09 8.89
N LEU A 26 -1.53 4.80 7.65
CA LEU A 26 -2.22 3.81 6.84
C LEU A 26 -1.68 2.40 7.01
N GLY A 27 -0.79 2.20 7.98
CA GLY A 27 -0.23 0.89 8.25
C GLY A 27 0.67 0.37 7.13
N THR A 28 1.34 1.28 6.44
CA THR A 28 2.25 0.91 5.35
C THR A 28 3.51 0.25 5.90
N HIS A 29 3.88 -0.87 5.32
CA HIS A 29 5.08 -1.61 5.73
C HIS A 29 5.70 -2.33 4.54
N PRO A 30 7.02 -2.55 4.57
CA PRO A 30 7.67 -3.30 3.49
C PRO A 30 7.35 -4.80 3.61
N LEU A 31 7.29 -5.47 2.47
CA LEU A 31 7.13 -6.91 2.43
C LEU A 31 8.52 -7.57 2.43
N LYS A 32 8.57 -8.81 2.92
CA LYS A 32 9.82 -9.53 3.11
C LYS A 32 9.93 -10.72 2.15
N GLY A 33 11.09 -11.37 2.15
CA GLY A 33 11.34 -12.55 1.33
C GLY A 33 11.50 -12.17 -0.12
N ASN A 34 10.94 -12.99 -1.01
CA ASN A 34 11.02 -12.73 -2.45
C ASN A 34 10.12 -11.59 -2.92
N ARG A 35 9.46 -10.92 -1.99
CA ARG A 35 8.67 -9.73 -2.30
C ARG A 35 9.39 -8.45 -1.89
N LYS A 36 10.68 -8.53 -1.72
CA LYS A 36 11.51 -7.38 -1.38
C LYS A 36 11.32 -6.28 -2.44
N GLY A 37 11.12 -5.05 -1.98
CA GLY A 37 10.83 -3.93 -2.86
C GLY A 37 9.35 -3.63 -3.00
N GLU A 38 8.50 -4.50 -2.47
CA GLU A 38 7.06 -4.27 -2.42
C GLU A 38 6.64 -3.80 -1.04
N TRP A 39 5.52 -3.10 -1.01
CA TRP A 39 4.95 -2.54 0.22
C TRP A 39 3.51 -3.00 0.36
N GLY A 40 3.03 -3.01 1.59
CA GLY A 40 1.64 -3.38 1.87
C GLY A 40 0.95 -2.35 2.74
N MET A 41 -0.34 -2.14 2.50
CA MET A 41 -1.21 -1.32 3.34
C MET A 41 -2.40 -2.17 3.75
N THR A 42 -2.66 -2.24 5.05
CA THR A 42 -3.77 -3.03 5.58
C THR A 42 -5.10 -2.38 5.25
N VAL A 43 -6.00 -3.12 4.63
CA VAL A 43 -7.37 -2.68 4.38
C VAL A 43 -8.28 -3.17 5.50
N THR A 44 -8.27 -4.48 5.72
CA THR A 44 -8.98 -5.12 6.80
C THR A 44 -8.09 -6.22 7.37
N LYS A 45 -8.63 -6.99 8.31
CA LYS A 45 -7.91 -8.09 8.94
C LYS A 45 -7.30 -9.06 7.92
N ASN A 46 -8.02 -9.34 6.83
CA ASN A 46 -7.62 -10.35 5.86
C ASN A 46 -7.15 -9.80 4.52
N TRP A 47 -7.35 -8.52 4.27
CA TRP A 47 -7.07 -7.94 2.96
C TRP A 47 -6.06 -6.81 3.07
N ARG A 48 -5.18 -6.73 2.07
CA ARG A 48 -4.19 -5.65 1.99
C ARG A 48 -4.01 -5.21 0.54
N ILE A 49 -3.59 -3.96 0.36
CA ILE A 49 -3.16 -3.45 -0.94
C ILE A 49 -1.65 -3.56 -0.97
N THR A 50 -1.11 -4.19 -2.01
CA THR A 50 0.33 -4.28 -2.22
C THR A 50 0.72 -3.45 -3.43
N PHE A 51 1.92 -2.92 -3.42
CA PHE A 51 2.39 -2.05 -4.50
C PHE A 51 3.91 -1.94 -4.46
N ARG A 52 4.47 -1.45 -5.57
CA ARG A 52 5.88 -1.03 -5.61
C ARG A 52 5.90 0.49 -5.70
N PHE A 53 6.89 1.11 -5.11
CA PHE A 53 6.99 2.57 -5.12
C PHE A 53 8.41 2.95 -5.57
N GLU A 54 8.50 3.58 -6.75
CA GLU A 54 9.78 4.01 -7.32
C GLU A 54 9.62 5.38 -7.96
N ALA A 55 10.62 6.23 -7.76
CA ALA A 55 10.71 7.54 -8.42
C ALA A 55 9.44 8.38 -8.25
N GLY A 56 8.80 8.26 -7.09
CA GLY A 56 7.59 9.04 -6.80
C GLY A 56 6.31 8.43 -7.34
N ASP A 57 6.38 7.26 -7.95
CA ASP A 57 5.21 6.60 -8.53
C ASP A 57 4.97 5.24 -7.90
N ALA A 58 3.70 4.95 -7.64
CA ALA A 58 3.27 3.62 -7.23
C ALA A 58 2.90 2.83 -8.47
N ASP A 59 3.29 1.55 -8.50
CA ASP A 59 2.91 0.68 -9.60
C ASP A 59 2.69 -0.74 -9.07
N LYS A 60 2.23 -1.64 -9.94
CA LYS A 60 1.91 -3.02 -9.58
C LYS A 60 0.98 -3.10 -8.38
N VAL A 61 0.01 -2.21 -8.36
CA VAL A 61 -0.98 -2.14 -7.27
C VAL A 61 -1.91 -3.34 -7.36
N ASN A 62 -2.09 -4.02 -6.24
CA ASN A 62 -2.92 -5.22 -6.18
C ASN A 62 -3.63 -5.31 -4.84
N LEU A 63 -4.80 -5.94 -4.83
CA LEU A 63 -5.54 -6.21 -3.61
C LEU A 63 -5.39 -7.70 -3.30
N GLU A 64 -4.81 -8.02 -2.15
CA GLU A 64 -4.50 -9.40 -1.77
C GLU A 64 -5.22 -9.82 -0.50
N ASP A 65 -5.65 -11.08 -0.50
CA ASP A 65 -6.10 -11.78 0.69
C ASP A 65 -4.86 -12.48 1.26
N TYR A 66 -4.48 -12.16 2.48
CA TYR A 66 -3.21 -12.63 3.04
C TYR A 66 -3.33 -13.40 4.34
N HIS A 67 -4.51 -13.86 4.67
CA HIS A 67 -4.65 -14.65 5.88
C HIS A 67 -4.39 -16.13 5.66
#